data_d85194e7689c559d4c3e9cbeda22bdc4
#
_entry.id   d85194e7689c559d4c3e9cbeda22bdc4
#
_cell.length_a   1.000
_cell.length_b   1.000
_cell.length_c   1.000
_cell.angle_alpha   90.00
_cell.angle_beta   90.00
_cell.angle_gamma   90.00
#
_symmetry.space_group_name_H-M   'P 1'
#
loop_
_entity.id
_entity.type
_entity.pdbx_description
1 polymer ?
#
loop_
_entity_poly.entity_id
_entity_poly.type
_entity_poly.pdbx_seq_one_letter_code
_entity_poly.pdbx_strand_id
1 'polypeptide(L)'
;MSREWVNSTAYISTNLGNIVATLADLDAPTTVGNFISLANEDFYDNMKWHRIVDDFVIQTGDPNSRDNNPYNDGTGGSTETIPLEISENLTHLDGALGMARSSDPDSASSQFYICDGEQHGLDGNYAVYGFVVEGMDVVRAIASVEVYGNRRPLLSQHPVEDVWLYDVEVEEGYWNETESTGPTEPVVPGGVLGGGPGGGGGLLVAVAVIVLVGLIAYWKVPKARLLVNKVLRRR
;
A
#
# COMPACT_ATOMS: atom_id res chain seq x y z
N MET A 1 -4.17 -23.83 -16.35
CA MET A 1 -3.84 -23.00 -15.19
C MET A 1 -3.85 -21.57 -15.65
N SER A 2 -4.72 -20.72 -15.10
CA SER A 2 -4.63 -19.27 -15.28
C SER A 2 -3.82 -18.70 -14.10
N ARG A 3 -3.02 -17.66 -14.39
CA ARG A 3 -2.30 -16.91 -13.36
C ARG A 3 -2.91 -15.52 -13.30
N GLU A 4 -3.14 -15.03 -12.11
CA GLU A 4 -3.61 -13.68 -11.85
C GLU A 4 -2.61 -13.02 -10.92
N TRP A 5 -2.24 -11.77 -11.24
CA TRP A 5 -1.39 -10.97 -10.38
C TRP A 5 -2.22 -10.37 -9.25
N VAL A 6 -1.80 -10.56 -8.01
CA VAL A 6 -2.32 -9.86 -6.85
C VAL A 6 -1.37 -8.72 -6.54
N ASN A 7 -1.87 -7.51 -6.62
CA ASN A 7 -1.07 -6.30 -6.39
C ASN A 7 -0.60 -6.19 -4.95
N SER A 8 0.53 -5.51 -4.76
CA SER A 8 1.04 -5.13 -3.45
C SER A 8 0.06 -4.22 -2.71
N THR A 9 0.03 -4.35 -1.38
CA THR A 9 -0.83 -3.54 -0.51
C THR A 9 0.01 -2.78 0.49
N ALA A 10 -0.17 -1.46 0.54
CA ALA A 10 0.49 -0.58 1.51
C ALA A 10 -0.47 -0.24 2.67
N TYR A 11 0.03 -0.36 3.89
CA TYR A 11 -0.63 0.02 5.13
C TYR A 11 0.08 1.24 5.70
N ILE A 12 -0.58 2.38 5.71
CA ILE A 12 -0.03 3.68 6.11
C ILE A 12 -0.66 4.08 7.43
N SER A 13 0.14 4.12 8.49
CA SER A 13 -0.30 4.45 9.85
C SER A 13 -0.08 5.92 10.17
N THR A 14 -1.13 6.62 10.61
CA THR A 14 -1.07 8.05 10.97
C THR A 14 -1.64 8.31 12.38
N ASN A 15 -1.41 9.50 12.92
CA ASN A 15 -2.06 9.90 14.18
C ASN A 15 -3.57 10.17 14.02
N LEU A 16 -4.11 10.24 12.80
CA LEU A 16 -5.53 10.44 12.52
C LEU A 16 -6.25 9.16 12.08
N GLY A 17 -5.51 8.05 11.89
CA GLY A 17 -6.06 6.75 11.49
C GLY A 17 -5.16 6.03 10.50
N ASN A 18 -5.65 4.92 9.96
CA ASN A 18 -4.91 4.11 8.98
C ASN A 18 -5.49 4.31 7.58
N ILE A 19 -4.61 4.26 6.60
CA ILE A 19 -4.94 4.31 5.17
C ILE A 19 -4.40 3.02 4.56
N VAL A 20 -5.21 2.34 3.73
CA VAL A 20 -4.79 1.16 2.98
C VAL A 20 -4.84 1.48 1.50
N ALA A 21 -3.77 1.19 0.78
CA ALA A 21 -3.68 1.44 -0.66
C ALA A 21 -3.22 0.18 -1.40
N THR A 22 -3.81 -0.08 -2.57
CA THR A 22 -3.29 -1.04 -3.53
C THR A 22 -2.27 -0.35 -4.43
N LEU A 23 -1.14 -1.02 -4.71
CA LEU A 23 -0.08 -0.50 -5.57
C LEU A 23 -0.24 -1.04 -6.99
N ALA A 24 0.16 -0.27 -7.98
CA ALA A 24 0.04 -0.61 -9.39
C ALA A 24 1.32 -1.28 -9.91
N ASP A 25 1.66 -2.44 -9.36
CA ASP A 25 2.94 -3.14 -9.58
C ASP A 25 3.28 -3.37 -11.05
N LEU A 26 2.27 -3.65 -11.89
CA LEU A 26 2.47 -3.93 -13.32
C LEU A 26 2.49 -2.67 -14.18
N ASP A 27 1.82 -1.60 -13.75
CA ASP A 27 1.68 -0.35 -14.49
C ASP A 27 2.75 0.69 -14.13
N ALA A 28 3.29 0.62 -12.91
CA ALA A 28 4.34 1.54 -12.41
C ALA A 28 5.41 0.78 -11.60
N PRO A 29 6.07 -0.25 -12.17
CA PRO A 29 6.96 -1.16 -11.44
C PRO A 29 8.18 -0.47 -10.82
N THR A 30 8.74 0.54 -11.47
CA THR A 30 9.90 1.29 -10.95
C THR A 30 9.52 2.10 -9.72
N THR A 31 8.40 2.82 -9.80
CA THR A 31 7.88 3.68 -8.74
C THR A 31 7.42 2.85 -7.54
N VAL A 32 6.68 1.77 -7.80
CA VAL A 32 6.24 0.82 -6.77
C VAL A 32 7.43 0.16 -6.10
N GLY A 33 8.42 -0.34 -6.88
CA GLY A 33 9.62 -0.98 -6.34
C GLY A 33 10.44 -0.04 -5.44
N ASN A 34 10.59 1.23 -5.82
CA ASN A 34 11.24 2.24 -4.98
C ASN A 34 10.47 2.47 -3.67
N PHE A 35 9.15 2.63 -3.74
CA PHE A 35 8.30 2.83 -2.56
C PHE A 35 8.38 1.64 -1.61
N ILE A 36 8.30 0.39 -2.11
CA ILE A 36 8.42 -0.85 -1.34
C ILE A 36 9.80 -0.94 -0.67
N SER A 37 10.89 -0.66 -1.42
CA SER A 37 12.25 -0.70 -0.86
C SER A 37 12.40 0.24 0.31
N LEU A 38 11.93 1.49 0.17
CA LEU A 38 11.98 2.48 1.24
C LEU A 38 11.11 2.09 2.44
N ALA A 39 9.92 1.54 2.21
CA ALA A 39 9.06 1.05 3.29
C ALA A 39 9.71 -0.11 4.05
N ASN A 40 10.33 -1.07 3.35
CA ASN A 40 11.03 -2.20 3.96
C ASN A 40 12.27 -1.80 4.78
N GLU A 41 12.84 -0.63 4.50
CA GLU A 41 13.96 -0.03 5.25
C GLU A 41 13.50 0.86 6.43
N ASP A 42 12.20 0.87 6.75
CA ASP A 42 11.58 1.74 7.75
C ASP A 42 11.84 3.25 7.45
N PHE A 43 12.09 3.58 6.15
CA PHE A 43 12.46 4.94 5.74
C PHE A 43 11.35 5.95 6.01
N TYR A 44 10.09 5.55 5.98
CA TYR A 44 8.95 6.45 6.19
C TYR A 44 8.59 6.68 7.66
N ASP A 45 9.28 6.01 8.58
CA ASP A 45 8.95 6.06 9.99
C ASP A 45 9.09 7.47 10.58
N ASN A 46 8.05 7.87 11.31
CA ASN A 46 7.99 9.11 12.08
C ASN A 46 8.25 10.37 11.24
N MET A 47 7.74 10.41 10.02
CA MET A 47 7.67 11.60 9.18
C MET A 47 6.38 12.38 9.43
N LYS A 48 6.28 13.57 8.85
CA LYS A 48 5.08 14.40 8.89
C LYS A 48 4.46 14.55 7.51
N TRP A 49 3.15 14.74 7.49
CA TRP A 49 2.44 15.28 6.34
C TRP A 49 2.71 16.78 6.28
N HIS A 50 3.78 17.17 5.60
CA HIS A 50 4.34 18.54 5.66
C HIS A 50 3.66 19.52 4.71
N ARG A 51 2.91 19.01 3.72
CA ARG A 51 2.16 19.84 2.76
C ARG A 51 0.73 19.31 2.64
N ILE A 52 -0.25 20.16 2.97
CA ILE A 52 -1.66 19.83 2.94
C ILE A 52 -2.40 20.91 2.19
N VAL A 53 -3.15 20.52 1.16
CA VAL A 53 -3.99 21.39 0.36
C VAL A 53 -5.33 20.70 0.16
N ASP A 54 -6.34 21.20 0.86
CA ASP A 54 -7.73 20.74 0.79
C ASP A 54 -8.25 20.77 -0.65
N ASP A 55 -9.04 19.76 -1.03
CA ASP A 55 -9.52 19.55 -2.40
C ASP A 55 -8.39 19.40 -3.46
N PHE A 56 -7.17 19.03 -3.01
CA PHE A 56 -6.05 18.81 -3.93
C PHE A 56 -5.19 17.62 -3.53
N VAL A 57 -4.21 17.78 -2.61
CA VAL A 57 -3.32 16.68 -2.18
C VAL A 57 -2.89 16.84 -0.73
N ILE A 58 -2.59 15.71 -0.10
CA ILE A 58 -1.80 15.61 1.12
C ILE A 58 -0.46 14.95 0.79
N GLN A 59 0.68 15.55 1.20
CA GLN A 59 2.02 15.12 0.80
C GLN A 59 2.93 14.89 2.00
N THR A 60 3.74 13.83 1.93
CA THR A 60 4.68 13.36 2.95
C THR A 60 5.94 12.75 2.32
N GLY A 61 6.73 11.99 3.06
CA GLY A 61 7.89 11.23 2.57
C GLY A 61 9.19 12.03 2.57
N ASP A 62 9.22 13.20 3.22
CA ASP A 62 10.44 13.98 3.43
C ASP A 62 11.11 13.63 4.76
N PRO A 63 12.36 13.10 4.78
CA PRO A 63 13.07 12.79 6.02
C PRO A 63 13.37 14.03 6.88
N ASN A 64 13.44 15.23 6.30
CA ASN A 64 13.62 16.48 7.03
C ASN A 64 12.43 16.80 7.94
N SER A 65 11.23 16.30 7.59
CA SER A 65 10.02 16.53 8.39
C SER A 65 10.01 15.84 9.77
N ARG A 66 11.03 15.05 10.08
CA ARG A 66 11.17 14.38 11.40
C ARG A 66 11.58 15.32 12.51
N ASP A 67 12.20 16.43 12.18
CA ASP A 67 12.67 17.40 13.17
C ASP A 67 11.58 18.43 13.54
N ASN A 68 11.95 19.45 14.33
CA ASN A 68 11.02 20.51 14.74
C ASN A 68 11.16 21.79 13.91
N ASN A 69 11.84 21.71 12.74
CA ASN A 69 12.05 22.87 11.88
C ASN A 69 11.17 22.78 10.63
N PRO A 70 9.98 23.38 10.61
CA PRO A 70 9.08 23.26 9.46
C PRO A 70 9.56 24.01 8.21
N TYR A 71 10.66 24.78 8.30
CA TYR A 71 11.18 25.56 7.16
C TYR A 71 12.07 24.75 6.22
N ASN A 72 12.49 23.55 6.60
CA ASN A 72 13.21 22.61 5.74
C ASN A 72 12.34 21.46 5.24
N ASP A 73 11.11 21.38 5.70
CA ASP A 73 10.15 20.36 5.26
C ASP A 73 9.84 20.53 3.76
N GLY A 74 9.72 19.40 3.06
CA GLY A 74 9.49 19.36 1.62
C GLY A 74 10.76 19.50 0.77
N THR A 75 11.95 19.65 1.39
CA THR A 75 13.22 19.87 0.67
C THR A 75 14.13 18.65 0.61
N GLY A 76 13.83 17.61 1.40
CA GLY A 76 14.60 16.36 1.46
C GLY A 76 14.02 15.24 0.60
N GLY A 77 14.72 14.11 0.62
CA GLY A 77 14.32 12.89 -0.07
C GLY A 77 15.27 11.75 0.26
N SER A 78 15.04 10.56 -0.32
CA SER A 78 16.01 9.47 -0.29
C SER A 78 17.25 9.82 -1.14
N THR A 79 18.33 9.06 -0.97
CA THR A 79 19.59 9.29 -1.72
C THR A 79 19.48 8.97 -3.20
N GLU A 80 18.66 8.00 -3.54
CA GLU A 80 18.45 7.56 -4.93
C GLU A 80 17.22 8.24 -5.52
N THR A 81 17.32 8.62 -6.79
CA THR A 81 16.20 9.14 -7.58
C THR A 81 15.74 8.11 -8.59
N ILE A 82 14.51 8.21 -9.02
CA ILE A 82 13.91 7.35 -10.05
C ILE A 82 13.42 8.19 -11.23
N PRO A 83 13.41 7.63 -12.46
CA PRO A 83 12.88 8.30 -13.64
C PRO A 83 11.36 8.47 -13.53
N LEU A 84 10.85 9.46 -14.26
CA LEU A 84 9.40 9.66 -14.40
C LEU A 84 8.77 8.45 -15.12
N GLU A 85 7.84 7.80 -14.46
CA GLU A 85 7.14 6.62 -14.98
C GLU A 85 5.65 6.92 -15.16
N ILE A 86 5.22 7.10 -16.41
CA ILE A 86 3.82 7.39 -16.74
C ILE A 86 3.18 6.16 -17.39
N SER A 87 2.06 5.73 -16.83
CA SER A 87 1.19 4.71 -17.42
C SER A 87 -0.08 5.36 -17.96
N GLU A 88 -0.50 4.98 -19.17
CA GLU A 88 -1.76 5.43 -19.77
C GLU A 88 -3.00 4.86 -19.03
N ASN A 89 -2.79 3.81 -18.23
CA ASN A 89 -3.84 3.16 -17.44
C ASN A 89 -4.11 3.85 -16.10
N LEU A 90 -3.21 4.75 -15.66
CA LEU A 90 -3.25 5.38 -14.35
C LEU A 90 -3.45 6.89 -14.47
N THR A 91 -4.44 7.41 -13.77
CA THR A 91 -4.75 8.84 -13.71
C THR A 91 -4.94 9.28 -12.26
N HIS A 92 -4.85 10.59 -12.02
CA HIS A 92 -5.02 11.17 -10.68
C HIS A 92 -6.50 11.25 -10.30
N LEU A 93 -7.09 10.08 -10.06
CA LEU A 93 -8.42 9.97 -9.48
C LEU A 93 -8.37 10.29 -7.98
N ASP A 94 -9.55 10.41 -7.37
CA ASP A 94 -9.68 10.54 -5.93
C ASP A 94 -9.02 9.36 -5.21
N GLY A 95 -8.12 9.65 -4.24
CA GLY A 95 -7.33 8.63 -3.55
C GLY A 95 -6.13 8.08 -4.33
N ALA A 96 -5.77 8.65 -5.51
CA ALA A 96 -4.56 8.24 -6.22
C ALA A 96 -3.30 8.59 -5.42
N LEU A 97 -2.36 7.64 -5.36
CA LEU A 97 -1.01 7.84 -4.84
C LEU A 97 -0.11 8.33 -5.99
N GLY A 98 0.44 9.53 -5.85
CA GLY A 98 1.36 10.10 -6.82
C GLY A 98 2.75 10.32 -6.24
N MET A 99 3.80 10.12 -7.07
CA MET A 99 5.17 10.37 -6.67
C MET A 99 5.54 11.83 -6.90
N ALA A 100 5.94 12.52 -5.83
CA ALA A 100 6.36 13.91 -5.91
C ALA A 100 7.78 14.02 -6.52
N ARG A 101 8.04 15.14 -7.21
CA ARG A 101 9.33 15.47 -7.82
C ARG A 101 9.58 16.96 -7.90
N SER A 102 10.81 17.35 -8.18
CA SER A 102 11.18 18.72 -8.52
C SER A 102 10.86 19.05 -9.99
N SER A 103 11.46 20.09 -10.54
CA SER A 103 11.30 20.43 -11.95
C SER A 103 11.92 19.42 -12.91
N ASP A 104 12.96 18.70 -12.46
CA ASP A 104 13.57 17.59 -13.23
C ASP A 104 12.64 16.38 -13.20
N PRO A 105 12.21 15.83 -14.34
CA PRO A 105 11.38 14.64 -14.39
C PRO A 105 11.96 13.42 -13.63
N ASP A 106 13.28 13.28 -13.62
CA ASP A 106 13.99 12.14 -13.02
C ASP A 106 14.48 12.43 -11.59
N SER A 107 13.83 13.37 -10.90
CA SER A 107 14.16 13.76 -9.51
C SER A 107 13.23 13.19 -8.46
N ALA A 108 12.28 12.35 -8.84
CA ALA A 108 11.43 11.66 -7.88
C ALA A 108 12.29 10.75 -6.98
N SER A 109 11.97 10.68 -5.68
CA SER A 109 12.72 9.85 -4.73
C SER A 109 11.81 9.22 -3.69
N SER A 110 11.61 9.85 -2.52
CA SER A 110 10.79 9.31 -1.44
C SER A 110 9.49 10.06 -1.19
N GLN A 111 9.39 11.34 -1.61
CA GLN A 111 8.19 12.10 -1.33
C GLN A 111 7.02 11.64 -2.19
N PHE A 112 5.86 11.44 -1.56
CA PHE A 112 4.64 11.05 -2.24
C PHE A 112 3.44 11.85 -1.71
N TYR A 113 2.37 11.84 -2.49
CA TYR A 113 1.11 12.48 -2.12
C TYR A 113 -0.07 11.54 -2.38
N ILE A 114 -1.18 11.81 -1.69
CA ILE A 114 -2.48 11.21 -1.94
C ILE A 114 -3.41 12.31 -2.42
N CYS A 115 -4.12 12.05 -3.51
CA CYS A 115 -5.10 12.98 -4.06
C CYS A 115 -6.34 13.07 -3.18
N ASP A 116 -6.74 14.28 -2.88
CA ASP A 116 -8.01 14.66 -2.26
C ASP A 116 -8.92 15.24 -3.35
N GLY A 117 -9.73 14.38 -3.96
CA GLY A 117 -10.45 14.65 -5.19
C GLY A 117 -9.67 14.30 -6.46
N GLU A 118 -10.34 14.37 -7.62
CA GLU A 118 -9.73 14.13 -8.92
C GLU A 118 -8.80 15.27 -9.32
N GLN A 119 -7.55 14.95 -9.73
CA GLN A 119 -6.50 15.92 -10.03
C GLN A 119 -5.91 15.71 -11.44
N HIS A 120 -6.75 15.63 -12.46
CA HIS A 120 -6.35 15.38 -13.86
C HIS A 120 -5.34 16.39 -14.42
N GLY A 121 -5.17 17.56 -13.79
CA GLY A 121 -4.11 18.52 -14.15
C GLY A 121 -2.69 17.99 -13.89
N LEU A 122 -2.54 16.91 -13.10
CA LEU A 122 -1.26 16.27 -12.81
C LEU A 122 -0.94 15.12 -13.77
N ASP A 123 -1.93 14.63 -14.54
CA ASP A 123 -1.77 13.51 -15.47
C ASP A 123 -0.67 13.80 -16.50
N GLY A 124 0.16 12.78 -16.78
CA GLY A 124 1.30 12.90 -17.68
C GLY A 124 2.50 13.68 -17.14
N ASN A 125 2.39 14.30 -15.95
CA ASN A 125 3.47 15.06 -15.32
C ASN A 125 4.03 14.40 -14.06
N TYR A 126 3.24 13.55 -13.40
CA TYR A 126 3.62 12.84 -12.18
C TYR A 126 3.20 11.37 -12.30
N ALA A 127 4.04 10.49 -11.79
CA ALA A 127 3.74 9.06 -11.76
C ALA A 127 2.63 8.78 -10.75
N VAL A 128 1.53 8.14 -11.19
CA VAL A 128 0.56 7.50 -10.32
C VAL A 128 1.00 6.04 -10.15
N TYR A 129 1.02 5.55 -8.90
CA TYR A 129 1.54 4.21 -8.61
C TYR A 129 0.66 3.40 -7.65
N GLY A 130 -0.53 3.90 -7.30
CA GLY A 130 -1.48 3.20 -6.44
C GLY A 130 -2.74 3.99 -6.18
N PHE A 131 -3.67 3.36 -5.45
CA PHE A 131 -4.95 3.96 -5.06
C PHE A 131 -5.34 3.53 -3.66
N VAL A 132 -5.87 4.47 -2.87
CA VAL A 132 -6.48 4.20 -1.58
C VAL A 132 -7.71 3.32 -1.77
N VAL A 133 -7.75 2.20 -1.05
CA VAL A 133 -8.88 1.26 -1.03
C VAL A 133 -9.66 1.29 0.28
N GLU A 134 -9.01 1.70 1.39
CA GLU A 134 -9.63 1.93 2.69
C GLU A 134 -9.01 3.16 3.36
N GLY A 135 -9.78 3.92 4.14
CA GLY A 135 -9.29 5.07 4.89
C GLY A 135 -9.32 6.40 4.12
N MET A 136 -10.17 6.55 3.08
CA MET A 136 -10.41 7.86 2.45
C MET A 136 -10.98 8.91 3.42
N ASP A 137 -11.70 8.50 4.45
CA ASP A 137 -12.13 9.37 5.54
C ASP A 137 -10.93 9.92 6.35
N VAL A 138 -9.86 9.13 6.51
CA VAL A 138 -8.60 9.58 7.13
C VAL A 138 -7.88 10.56 6.21
N VAL A 139 -7.83 10.30 4.89
CA VAL A 139 -7.28 11.25 3.90
C VAL A 139 -8.00 12.59 3.99
N ARG A 140 -9.35 12.60 4.01
CA ARG A 140 -10.16 13.80 4.17
C ARG A 140 -9.93 14.49 5.52
N ALA A 141 -9.78 13.71 6.61
CA ALA A 141 -9.48 14.27 7.92
C ALA A 141 -8.11 14.97 7.93
N ILE A 142 -7.10 14.41 7.26
CA ILE A 142 -5.80 15.05 7.08
C ILE A 142 -5.93 16.30 6.20
N ALA A 143 -6.63 16.23 5.06
CA ALA A 143 -6.79 17.34 4.14
C ALA A 143 -7.47 18.56 4.79
N SER A 144 -8.37 18.31 5.76
CA SER A 144 -9.15 19.35 6.44
C SER A 144 -8.47 19.97 7.67
N VAL A 145 -7.25 19.56 8.06
CA VAL A 145 -6.57 20.17 9.20
C VAL A 145 -6.22 21.62 8.96
N GLU A 146 -6.13 22.41 10.03
CA GLU A 146 -5.75 23.81 9.94
C GLU A 146 -4.30 23.94 9.46
N VAL A 147 -4.09 24.71 8.38
CA VAL A 147 -2.75 25.08 7.88
C VAL A 147 -2.42 26.53 8.20
N TYR A 148 -1.14 26.91 8.17
CA TYR A 148 -0.73 28.28 8.50
C TYR A 148 -1.33 29.34 7.56
N GLY A 149 -1.58 29.00 6.28
CA GLY A 149 -2.16 29.93 5.30
C GLY A 149 -1.37 31.24 5.21
N ASN A 150 -2.08 32.33 5.08
CA ASN A 150 -1.49 33.67 4.99
C ASN A 150 -0.79 34.16 6.29
N ARG A 151 -0.98 33.48 7.42
CA ARG A 151 -0.31 33.82 8.68
C ARG A 151 1.20 33.58 8.63
N ARG A 152 1.64 32.57 7.86
CA ARG A 152 3.05 32.25 7.57
C ARG A 152 3.19 31.87 6.10
N PRO A 153 3.41 32.82 5.19
CA PRO A 153 3.40 32.57 3.74
C PRO A 153 4.36 31.45 3.28
N LEU A 154 5.53 31.31 3.93
CA LEU A 154 6.50 30.25 3.61
C LEU A 154 6.04 28.86 4.07
N LEU A 155 5.06 28.80 4.97
CA LEU A 155 4.49 27.57 5.52
C LEU A 155 2.99 27.48 5.21
N SER A 156 2.52 28.18 4.17
CA SER A 156 1.08 28.36 3.93
C SER A 156 0.30 27.06 3.81
N GLN A 157 0.94 25.99 3.35
CA GLN A 157 0.35 24.65 3.18
C GLN A 157 0.81 23.66 4.25
N HIS A 158 1.62 24.09 5.23
CA HIS A 158 2.06 23.27 6.34
C HIS A 158 0.99 23.27 7.45
N PRO A 159 0.67 22.12 8.06
CA PRO A 159 -0.29 22.05 9.16
C PRO A 159 0.19 22.84 10.38
N VAL A 160 -0.77 23.44 11.11
CA VAL A 160 -0.47 24.17 12.38
C VAL A 160 -0.09 23.17 13.47
N GLU A 161 -0.84 22.07 13.57
CA GLU A 161 -0.57 20.93 14.44
C GLU A 161 -0.01 19.80 13.59
N ASP A 162 1.10 19.20 14.03
CA ASP A 162 1.76 18.14 13.27
C ASP A 162 0.83 16.95 12.98
N VAL A 163 0.72 16.58 11.73
CA VAL A 163 0.10 15.33 11.29
C VAL A 163 1.21 14.33 11.00
N TRP A 164 1.22 13.24 11.77
CA TRP A 164 2.29 12.25 11.73
C TRP A 164 1.97 11.08 10.81
N LEU A 165 2.93 10.70 9.99
CA LEU A 165 3.09 9.40 9.37
C LEU A 165 3.95 8.56 10.31
N TYR A 166 3.36 7.57 10.98
CA TYR A 166 4.09 6.75 11.93
C TYR A 166 4.91 5.65 11.28
N ASP A 167 4.31 5.00 10.26
CA ASP A 167 4.88 3.82 9.62
C ASP A 167 4.20 3.56 8.27
N VAL A 168 4.94 2.90 7.36
CA VAL A 168 4.41 2.34 6.12
C VAL A 168 4.87 0.88 6.03
N GLU A 169 3.92 -0.04 6.13
CA GLU A 169 4.17 -1.47 5.90
C GLU A 169 3.65 -1.87 4.52
N VAL A 170 4.34 -2.77 3.82
CA VAL A 170 3.90 -3.26 2.51
C VAL A 170 3.84 -4.77 2.51
N GLU A 171 2.70 -5.31 2.10
CA GLU A 171 2.54 -6.71 1.69
C GLU A 171 2.74 -6.78 0.18
N GLU A 172 3.86 -7.42 -0.24
CA GLU A 172 4.24 -7.47 -1.65
C GLU A 172 3.30 -8.36 -2.47
N GLY A 173 3.04 -7.94 -3.70
CA GLY A 173 2.22 -8.66 -4.67
C GLY A 173 2.82 -10.01 -5.08
N TYR A 174 1.97 -10.90 -5.59
CA TYR A 174 2.37 -12.24 -6.01
C TYR A 174 1.49 -12.79 -7.13
N TRP A 175 2.01 -13.79 -7.85
CA TRP A 175 1.23 -14.56 -8.81
C TRP A 175 0.37 -15.60 -8.10
N ASN A 176 -0.94 -15.45 -8.21
CA ASN A 176 -1.90 -16.46 -7.74
C ASN A 176 -2.17 -17.47 -8.86
N GLU A 177 -1.82 -18.74 -8.60
CA GLU A 177 -2.12 -19.86 -9.52
C GLU A 177 -3.51 -20.39 -9.21
N THR A 178 -4.49 -20.07 -10.03
CA THR A 178 -5.81 -20.69 -9.92
C THR A 178 -5.76 -22.06 -10.61
N GLU A 179 -5.99 -23.14 -9.84
CA GLU A 179 -6.26 -24.43 -10.43
C GLU A 179 -7.52 -24.31 -11.29
N SER A 180 -7.38 -24.50 -12.61
CA SER A 180 -8.56 -24.66 -13.45
C SER A 180 -9.19 -25.99 -13.00
N THR A 181 -10.29 -25.92 -12.27
CA THR A 181 -11.23 -27.03 -12.19
C THR A 181 -11.79 -27.20 -13.59
N GLY A 182 -11.05 -27.90 -14.45
CA GLY A 182 -11.59 -28.36 -15.71
C GLY A 182 -12.88 -29.14 -15.43
N PRO A 183 -13.85 -29.13 -16.35
CA PRO A 183 -15.05 -29.90 -16.14
C PRO A 183 -14.64 -31.34 -15.82
N THR A 184 -15.02 -31.81 -14.64
CA THR A 184 -14.92 -33.22 -14.29
C THR A 184 -15.66 -33.98 -15.39
N GLU A 185 -14.92 -34.73 -16.22
CA GLU A 185 -15.55 -35.59 -17.18
C GLU A 185 -16.63 -36.40 -16.44
N PRO A 186 -17.84 -36.54 -16.99
CA PRO A 186 -18.87 -37.30 -16.37
C PRO A 186 -18.32 -38.74 -16.22
N VAL A 187 -18.21 -39.22 -14.99
CA VAL A 187 -17.91 -40.63 -14.68
C VAL A 187 -19.05 -41.42 -15.28
N VAL A 188 -18.78 -42.04 -16.44
CA VAL A 188 -19.69 -42.99 -17.06
C VAL A 188 -19.76 -44.21 -16.14
N PRO A 189 -20.91 -44.57 -15.57
CA PRO A 189 -21.02 -45.78 -14.82
C PRO A 189 -21.05 -46.95 -15.83
N GLY A 190 -19.87 -47.53 -16.03
CA GLY A 190 -19.67 -48.61 -16.97
C GLY A 190 -19.39 -49.93 -16.24
N GLY A 191 -20.36 -50.84 -16.28
CA GLY A 191 -20.11 -52.29 -16.36
C GLY A 191 -19.69 -52.98 -15.08
N VAL A 192 -20.68 -53.59 -14.46
CA VAL A 192 -20.59 -54.78 -13.60
C VAL A 192 -19.81 -55.88 -14.28
N LEU A 193 -18.81 -56.52 -13.62
CA LEU A 193 -18.59 -57.95 -13.57
C LEU A 193 -17.51 -58.34 -12.55
N GLY A 194 -17.93 -59.03 -11.52
CA GLY A 194 -17.21 -60.24 -11.05
C GLY A 194 -16.22 -60.16 -9.92
N GLY A 195 -16.64 -60.43 -8.73
CA GLY A 195 -16.04 -61.52 -7.94
C GLY A 195 -14.94 -61.19 -6.93
N GLY A 196 -15.26 -61.30 -5.63
CA GLY A 196 -14.39 -61.83 -4.60
C GLY A 196 -13.98 -60.89 -3.47
N PRO A 197 -13.99 -61.34 -2.23
CA PRO A 197 -14.07 -60.52 -1.01
C PRO A 197 -12.73 -60.32 -0.33
N GLY A 198 -12.59 -59.20 0.35
CA GLY A 198 -11.45 -59.07 1.28
C GLY A 198 -11.13 -57.67 1.76
N GLY A 199 -11.49 -57.34 2.99
CA GLY A 199 -10.65 -56.59 3.89
C GLY A 199 -10.82 -55.05 3.92
N GLY A 200 -11.59 -54.63 4.85
CA GLY A 200 -11.47 -53.66 5.89
C GLY A 200 -10.50 -52.47 5.81
N GLY A 201 -11.01 -51.31 6.13
CA GLY A 201 -10.19 -50.27 6.72
C GLY A 201 -9.94 -49.05 5.82
N GLY A 202 -10.65 -47.98 6.04
CA GLY A 202 -10.26 -46.75 5.38
C GLY A 202 -11.27 -45.61 5.43
N LEU A 203 -11.86 -45.35 6.58
CA LEU A 203 -12.60 -44.15 6.81
C LEU A 203 -11.83 -43.36 7.89
N LEU A 204 -11.06 -42.35 7.52
CA LEU A 204 -10.56 -41.29 8.38
C LEU A 204 -9.35 -40.55 7.74
N VAL A 205 -9.51 -39.83 6.64
CA VAL A 205 -8.55 -38.76 6.23
C VAL A 205 -9.28 -37.68 5.41
N ALA A 206 -10.28 -37.03 5.96
CA ALA A 206 -10.93 -35.92 5.25
C ALA A 206 -11.21 -34.69 6.13
N VAL A 207 -10.67 -34.58 7.33
CA VAL A 207 -10.97 -33.44 8.22
C VAL A 207 -9.74 -32.65 8.64
N ALA A 208 -8.52 -33.03 8.23
CA ALA A 208 -7.30 -32.39 8.71
C ALA A 208 -6.72 -31.27 7.81
N VAL A 209 -7.27 -31.00 6.62
CA VAL A 209 -6.67 -30.06 5.65
C VAL A 209 -7.18 -28.62 5.79
N ILE A 210 -8.37 -28.41 6.36
CA ILE A 210 -8.97 -27.06 6.44
C ILE A 210 -8.42 -26.21 7.59
N VAL A 211 -7.83 -26.82 8.63
CA VAL A 211 -7.29 -26.08 9.79
C VAL A 211 -5.83 -25.63 9.58
N LEU A 212 -5.10 -26.25 8.64
CA LEU A 212 -3.68 -25.91 8.40
C LEU A 212 -3.48 -24.70 7.49
N VAL A 213 -4.41 -24.38 6.59
CA VAL A 213 -4.31 -23.21 5.69
C VAL A 213 -4.55 -21.90 6.47
N GLY A 214 -5.45 -21.91 7.44
CA GLY A 214 -5.68 -20.74 8.31
C GLY A 214 -4.54 -20.43 9.28
N LEU A 215 -3.75 -21.44 9.67
CA LEU A 215 -2.62 -21.27 10.60
C LEU A 215 -1.31 -20.90 9.89
N ILE A 216 -1.15 -21.22 8.61
CA ILE A 216 0.02 -20.84 7.83
C ILE A 216 -0.05 -19.37 7.39
N ALA A 217 -1.25 -18.84 7.11
CA ALA A 217 -1.45 -17.41 6.86
C ALA A 217 -1.19 -16.56 8.13
N TYR A 218 -1.52 -17.08 9.31
CA TYR A 218 -1.29 -16.39 10.59
C TYR A 218 0.19 -16.37 11.03
N TRP A 219 1.04 -17.27 10.49
CA TRP A 219 2.46 -17.39 10.86
C TRP A 219 3.41 -16.63 9.92
N LYS A 220 2.93 -16.11 8.77
CA LYS A 220 3.76 -15.39 7.79
C LYS A 220 3.72 -13.85 7.90
N VAL A 221 3.10 -13.28 8.95
CA VAL A 221 3.15 -11.83 9.21
C VAL A 221 3.96 -11.56 10.49
N PRO A 222 5.31 -11.50 10.41
CA PRO A 222 6.15 -11.31 11.61
C PRO A 222 5.98 -9.92 12.25
N LYS A 223 5.63 -8.88 11.50
CA LYS A 223 5.54 -7.50 11.99
C LYS A 223 4.20 -7.15 12.66
N ALA A 224 3.09 -7.67 12.22
CA ALA A 224 1.78 -7.44 12.89
C ALA A 224 1.77 -7.89 14.36
N ARG A 225 2.60 -8.87 14.73
CA ARG A 225 2.78 -9.34 16.10
C ARG A 225 3.58 -8.36 16.96
N LEU A 226 4.46 -7.56 16.36
CA LEU A 226 5.27 -6.56 17.09
C LEU A 226 4.45 -5.33 17.47
N LEU A 227 3.50 -4.92 16.61
CA LEU A 227 2.65 -3.74 16.89
C LEU A 227 1.71 -3.97 18.09
N VAL A 228 1.06 -5.13 18.17
CA VAL A 228 0.20 -5.48 19.31
C VAL A 228 1.01 -5.50 20.61
N ASN A 229 2.25 -5.99 20.58
CA ASN A 229 3.12 -6.01 21.75
C ASN A 229 3.72 -4.63 22.10
N LYS A 230 3.89 -3.73 21.12
CA LYS A 230 4.39 -2.36 21.36
C LYS A 230 3.30 -1.47 21.99
N VAL A 231 2.03 -1.66 21.59
CA VAL A 231 0.89 -0.94 22.17
C VAL A 231 0.57 -1.44 23.59
N LEU A 232 0.72 -2.73 23.87
CA LEU A 232 0.46 -3.31 25.19
C LEU A 232 1.57 -3.02 26.22
N ARG A 233 2.76 -2.59 25.81
CA ARG A 233 3.87 -2.22 26.74
C ARG A 233 3.89 -0.74 27.12
N ARG A 234 2.97 0.09 26.58
CA ARG A 234 2.86 1.53 26.87
C ARG A 234 1.63 1.89 27.71
N ARG A 235 1.02 0.90 28.37
CA ARG A 235 -0.01 1.11 29.41
C ARG A 235 0.51 0.70 30.76
#